data_2639bf572643d7447d4ca3673005a151
#
_entry.id   2639bf572643d7447d4ca3673005a151
#
_cell.length_a   1.000
_cell.length_b   1.000
_cell.length_c   1.000
_cell.angle_alpha   90.00
_cell.angle_beta   90.00
_cell.angle_gamma   90.00
#
_symmetry.space_group_name_H-M   'P 1'
#
loop_
_entity.id
_entity.type
_entity.pdbx_description
1 polymer ?
#
loop_
_entity_poly.entity_id
_entity_poly.type
_entity_poly.pdbx_seq_one_letter_code
_entity_poly.pdbx_strand_id
1 'polypeptide(L)'
;MKIKDKVLIVEDEQSISNFISMILTANGFDTIIVRTGEEALTMIASHCPDMIVLDLGLPDMDGMEVLKSVRKWSNLPVVVVSARHHEPAQVAALDYG
;
A
#
# COMPACT_ATOMS: atom_id res chain seq x y z
N MET A 1 -9.01 -23.56 9.50
CA MET A 1 -7.73 -22.82 9.49
C MET A 1 -7.98 -21.38 9.06
N LYS A 2 -7.44 -20.46 9.79
CA LYS A 2 -7.62 -19.07 9.45
C LYS A 2 -6.56 -18.61 8.44
N ILE A 3 -7.01 -18.01 7.36
CA ILE A 3 -6.12 -17.43 6.37
C ILE A 3 -5.80 -16.00 6.81
N LYS A 4 -4.52 -15.67 6.82
CA LYS A 4 -4.10 -14.33 7.18
C LYS A 4 -4.47 -13.33 6.10
N ASP A 5 -4.87 -12.15 6.51
CA ASP A 5 -5.12 -11.06 5.57
C ASP A 5 -3.80 -10.61 4.94
N LYS A 6 -3.87 -10.32 3.65
CA LYS A 6 -2.69 -9.88 2.90
C LYS A 6 -2.70 -8.38 2.75
N VAL A 7 -1.59 -7.76 3.10
CA VAL A 7 -1.40 -6.33 2.96
C VAL A 7 -0.29 -6.06 1.95
N LEU A 8 -0.61 -5.32 0.92
CA LEU A 8 0.37 -4.88 -0.05
C LEU A 8 0.93 -3.53 0.39
N ILE A 9 2.24 -3.47 0.57
CA ILE A 9 2.93 -2.24 0.96
C ILE A 9 3.62 -1.68 -0.28
N VAL A 10 3.21 -0.49 -0.69
CA VAL A 10 3.78 0.18 -1.87
C VAL A 10 4.63 1.33 -1.38
N GLU A 11 5.93 1.09 -1.30
CA GLU A 11 6.88 2.04 -0.73
C GLU A 11 8.27 1.77 -1.28
N ASP A 12 8.90 2.78 -1.88
CA ASP A 12 10.22 2.59 -2.47
C ASP A 12 11.36 2.77 -1.47
N GLU A 13 11.10 3.35 -0.31
CA GLU A 13 12.12 3.48 0.71
C GLU A 13 12.13 2.26 1.61
N GLN A 14 13.22 1.51 1.57
CA GLN A 14 13.29 0.20 2.21
C GLN A 14 13.13 0.27 3.72
N SER A 15 13.69 1.27 4.37
CA SER A 15 13.57 1.39 5.82
C SER A 15 12.12 1.57 6.26
N ILE A 16 11.36 2.34 5.49
CA ILE A 16 9.94 2.59 5.79
C ILE A 16 9.11 1.33 5.53
N SER A 17 9.32 0.70 4.38
CA SER A 17 8.56 -0.50 4.05
C SER A 17 8.83 -1.63 5.03
N ASN A 18 10.09 -1.80 5.43
CA ASN A 18 10.45 -2.82 6.41
C ASN A 18 9.81 -2.55 7.76
N PHE A 19 9.79 -1.29 8.19
CA PHE A 19 9.16 -0.92 9.45
C PHE A 19 7.67 -1.22 9.45
N ILE A 20 6.99 -0.84 8.38
CA ILE A 20 5.54 -1.11 8.24
C ILE A 20 5.29 -2.61 8.21
N SER A 21 6.09 -3.33 7.43
CA SER A 21 5.94 -4.79 7.32
C SER A 21 6.15 -5.47 8.67
N MET A 22 7.12 -5.03 9.44
CA MET A 22 7.40 -5.58 10.76
C MET A 22 6.19 -5.43 11.69
N ILE A 23 5.60 -4.23 11.70
CA ILE A 23 4.44 -3.97 12.56
C ILE A 23 3.26 -4.84 12.14
N LEU A 24 2.97 -4.88 10.85
CA LEU A 24 1.84 -5.66 10.34
C LEU A 24 2.02 -7.14 10.56
N THR A 25 3.23 -7.65 10.31
CA THR A 25 3.52 -9.06 10.52
C THR A 25 3.35 -9.44 12.01
N ALA A 26 3.79 -8.55 12.90
CA ALA A 26 3.64 -8.78 14.33
C ALA A 26 2.16 -8.81 14.76
N ASN A 27 1.28 -8.22 13.97
CA ASN A 27 -0.15 -8.19 14.24
C ASN A 27 -0.92 -9.26 13.43
N GLY A 28 -0.24 -10.20 12.83
CA GLY A 28 -0.89 -11.35 12.20
C GLY A 28 -1.22 -11.19 10.73
N PHE A 29 -0.67 -10.19 10.07
CA PHE A 29 -0.89 -9.99 8.63
C PHE A 29 0.24 -10.60 7.82
N ASP A 30 -0.07 -11.03 6.61
CA ASP A 30 0.95 -11.33 5.61
C ASP A 30 1.20 -10.06 4.81
N THR A 31 2.46 -9.76 4.55
CA THR A 31 2.81 -8.54 3.82
C THR A 31 3.57 -8.85 2.55
N ILE A 32 3.31 -8.03 1.54
CA ILE A 32 4.06 -8.06 0.28
C ILE A 32 4.53 -6.63 0.06
N ILE A 33 5.81 -6.46 -0.24
CA ILE A 33 6.37 -5.13 -0.46
C ILE A 33 6.69 -4.98 -1.94
N VAL A 34 6.21 -3.89 -2.54
CA VAL A 34 6.60 -3.48 -3.89
C VAL A 34 7.11 -2.05 -3.82
N ARG A 35 7.89 -1.65 -4.80
CA ARG A 35 8.62 -0.39 -4.75
C ARG A 35 8.15 0.63 -5.79
N THR A 36 7.32 0.21 -6.73
CA THR A 36 6.85 1.08 -7.81
C THR A 36 5.35 0.93 -7.96
N GLY A 37 4.74 1.93 -8.59
CA GLY A 37 3.31 1.88 -8.89
C GLY A 37 2.97 0.79 -9.89
N GLU A 38 3.85 0.56 -10.86
CA GLU A 38 3.64 -0.49 -11.85
C GLU A 38 3.61 -1.87 -11.19
N GLU A 39 4.57 -2.14 -10.31
CA GLU A 39 4.57 -3.39 -9.55
C GLU A 39 3.32 -3.53 -8.70
N ALA A 40 2.88 -2.41 -8.09
CA ALA A 40 1.69 -2.42 -7.26
C ALA A 40 0.46 -2.84 -8.06
N LEU A 41 0.26 -2.27 -9.24
CA LEU A 41 -0.89 -2.60 -10.08
C LEU A 41 -0.85 -4.05 -10.50
N THR A 42 0.32 -4.58 -10.84
CA THR A 42 0.49 -5.97 -11.20
C THR A 42 0.14 -6.90 -10.03
N MET A 43 0.64 -6.58 -8.83
CA MET A 43 0.40 -7.40 -7.65
C MET A 43 -1.07 -7.36 -7.20
N ILE A 44 -1.71 -6.20 -7.32
CA ILE A 44 -3.12 -6.07 -6.97
C ILE A 44 -3.96 -7.00 -7.85
N ALA A 45 -3.66 -7.01 -9.14
CA ALA A 45 -4.40 -7.83 -10.09
C ALA A 45 -4.14 -9.32 -9.88
N SER A 46 -2.91 -9.71 -9.52
CA SER A 46 -2.52 -11.12 -9.47
C SER A 46 -2.69 -11.76 -8.09
N HIS A 47 -2.53 -11.00 -7.02
CA HIS A 47 -2.53 -11.56 -5.65
C HIS A 47 -3.72 -11.11 -4.82
N CYS A 48 -4.55 -10.20 -5.31
CA CYS A 48 -5.77 -9.76 -4.65
C CYS A 48 -5.57 -9.48 -3.15
N PRO A 49 -4.74 -8.50 -2.81
CA PRO A 49 -4.53 -8.20 -1.39
C PRO A 49 -5.84 -7.71 -0.74
N ASP A 50 -5.90 -7.82 0.57
CA ASP A 50 -7.07 -7.39 1.33
C ASP A 50 -7.00 -5.91 1.70
N MET A 51 -5.80 -5.34 1.68
CA MET A 51 -5.57 -3.94 2.01
C MET A 51 -4.29 -3.48 1.34
N ILE A 52 -4.21 -2.19 1.05
CA ILE A 52 -3.00 -1.58 0.49
C ILE A 52 -2.53 -0.46 1.41
N VAL A 53 -1.23 -0.42 1.69
CA VAL A 53 -0.57 0.73 2.30
C VAL A 53 0.21 1.40 1.19
N LEU A 54 -0.12 2.63 0.87
CA LEU A 54 0.34 3.30 -0.33
C LEU A 54 1.07 4.58 -0.02
N ASP A 55 2.31 4.68 -0.48
CA ASP A 55 3.07 5.92 -0.45
C ASP A 55 2.77 6.72 -1.73
N LEU A 56 2.52 8.00 -1.59
CA LEU A 56 2.22 8.86 -2.73
C LEU A 56 3.45 9.21 -3.55
N GLY A 57 4.63 9.22 -2.93
CA GLY A 57 5.86 9.63 -3.59
C GLY A 57 6.60 8.50 -4.28
N LEU A 58 5.95 7.76 -5.16
CA LEU A 58 6.58 6.64 -5.86
C LEU A 58 7.51 7.13 -6.97
N PRO A 59 8.54 6.35 -7.34
CA PRO A 59 9.52 6.79 -8.33
C PRO A 59 8.99 6.83 -9.76
N ASP A 60 8.02 6.00 -10.10
CA ASP A 60 7.55 5.86 -11.48
C ASP A 60 6.21 6.56 -11.75
N MET A 61 5.43 6.82 -10.72
CA MET A 61 4.15 7.50 -10.88
C MET A 61 3.68 8.05 -9.54
N ASP A 62 2.73 8.96 -9.60
CA ASP A 62 2.07 9.46 -8.40
C ASP A 62 1.24 8.32 -7.80
N GLY A 63 1.38 8.11 -6.49
CA GLY A 63 0.58 7.09 -5.81
C GLY A 63 -0.93 7.29 -5.98
N MET A 64 -1.38 8.53 -6.17
CA MET A 64 -2.79 8.78 -6.45
C MET A 64 -3.24 8.10 -7.74
N GLU A 65 -2.35 7.92 -8.72
CA GLU A 65 -2.68 7.20 -9.94
C GLU A 65 -2.95 5.73 -9.67
N VAL A 66 -2.19 5.14 -8.74
CA VAL A 66 -2.42 3.77 -8.30
C VAL A 66 -3.79 3.67 -7.66
N LEU A 67 -4.12 4.59 -6.76
CA LEU A 67 -5.40 4.59 -6.07
C LEU A 67 -6.56 4.72 -7.06
N LYS A 68 -6.46 5.64 -8.00
CA LYS A 68 -7.50 5.82 -9.00
C LYS A 68 -7.70 4.58 -9.85
N SER A 69 -6.60 3.93 -10.24
CA SER A 69 -6.68 2.71 -11.03
C SER A 69 -7.38 1.59 -10.26
N VAL A 70 -7.06 1.43 -8.99
CA VAL A 70 -7.68 0.41 -8.15
C VAL A 70 -9.17 0.68 -7.99
N ARG A 71 -9.56 1.93 -7.79
CA ARG A 71 -10.95 2.30 -7.55
C ARG A 71 -11.85 2.08 -8.77
N LYS A 72 -11.27 1.91 -9.95
CA LYS A 72 -12.07 1.58 -11.14
C LYS A 72 -12.72 0.20 -11.03
N TRP A 73 -12.15 -0.71 -10.24
CA TRP A 73 -12.64 -2.08 -10.21
C TRP A 73 -12.65 -2.70 -8.81
N SER A 74 -12.26 -1.99 -7.78
CA SER A 74 -12.22 -2.54 -6.44
C SER A 74 -12.43 -1.46 -5.39
N ASN A 75 -13.06 -1.85 -4.30
CA ASN A 75 -13.28 -0.99 -3.13
C ASN A 75 -12.40 -1.39 -1.95
N LEU A 76 -11.34 -2.14 -2.18
CA LEU A 76 -10.50 -2.59 -1.08
C LEU A 76 -9.91 -1.40 -0.32
N PRO A 77 -9.69 -1.55 0.99
CA PRO A 77 -9.16 -0.45 1.80
C PRO A 77 -7.76 -0.04 1.36
N VAL A 78 -7.54 1.26 1.24
CA VAL A 78 -6.23 1.82 0.93
C VAL A 78 -5.89 2.85 2.00
N VAL A 79 -4.76 2.64 2.67
CA VAL A 79 -4.23 3.59 3.65
C VAL A 79 -3.10 4.34 2.97
N VAL A 80 -3.24 5.66 2.87
CA VAL A 80 -2.22 6.49 2.25
C VAL A 80 -1.28 7.01 3.31
N VAL A 81 0.02 6.80 3.10
CA VAL A 81 1.06 7.26 3.99
C VAL A 81 1.96 8.19 3.20
N SER A 82 2.15 9.41 3.69
CA SER A 82 3.03 10.37 3.02
C SER A 82 4.13 10.77 4.00
N ALA A 83 5.22 10.00 3.98
CA ALA A 83 6.34 10.21 4.89
C ALA A 83 7.39 11.14 4.31
N ARG A 84 7.21 11.61 3.08
CA ARG A 84 8.23 12.37 2.38
C ARG A 84 8.06 13.87 2.48
N HIS A 85 6.98 14.32 3.05
CA HIS A 85 6.74 15.74 3.22
C HIS A 85 7.29 16.21 4.55
N HIS A 86 7.55 17.50 4.64
CA HIS A 86 8.02 18.11 5.89
C HIS A 86 6.97 18.10 6.99
N GLU A 87 5.75 17.87 6.62
CA GLU A 87 4.67 17.74 7.58
C GLU A 87 4.75 16.40 8.28
N PRO A 88 4.20 16.29 9.48
CA PRO A 88 4.09 14.99 10.13
C PRO A 88 3.40 14.00 9.20
N ALA A 89 3.86 12.76 9.23
CA ALA A 89 3.27 11.74 8.39
C ALA A 89 1.77 11.66 8.66
N GLN A 90 1.01 11.78 7.61
CA GLN A 90 -0.43 11.67 7.70
C GLN A 90 -0.83 10.28 7.22
N VAL A 91 -1.58 9.61 8.06
CA VAL A 91 -2.17 8.33 7.68
C VAL A 91 -3.65 8.59 7.51
N ALA A 92 -4.13 8.43 6.31
CA ALA A 92 -5.53 8.66 6.03
C ALA A 92 -6.09 7.51 5.22
N ALA A 93 -7.23 7.01 5.64
CA ALA A 93 -7.98 6.07 4.82
C ALA A 93 -8.75 6.90 3.79
N LEU A 94 -8.40 6.75 2.55
CA LEU A 94 -9.05 7.50 1.48
C LEU A 94 -10.08 6.62 0.81
N ASP A 95 -11.28 7.11 0.78
CA ASP A 95 -12.37 6.44 0.13
C ASP A 95 -12.85 7.28 -1.04
N TYR A 96 -12.42 6.90 -2.21
CA TYR A 96 -12.87 7.52 -3.45
C TYR A 96 -13.99 6.71 -4.08
N GLY A 97 -14.61 5.95 -3.28
CA GLY A 97 -15.59 5.04 -3.74
C GLY A 97 -16.83 5.55 -4.30
#